data_d44851d2d6faee22c56111583a8bfab3
#
_entry.id   d44851d2d6faee22c56111583a8bfab3
#
_cell.length_a   1.000
_cell.length_b   1.000
_cell.length_c   1.000
_cell.angle_alpha   90.00
_cell.angle_beta   90.00
_cell.angle_gamma   90.00
#
_symmetry.space_group_name_H-M   'P 1'
#
loop_
_entity.id
_entity.type
_entity.pdbx_description
1 polymer ?
#
loop_
_entity_poly.entity_id
_entity_poly.type
_entity_poly.pdbx_seq_one_letter_code
_entity_poly.pdbx_strand_id
1 'polypeptide(L)'
;PDRRWLHEVRDRASVGDLVRAPWPHLLIRRLDPPRPSLRVGWTGTPASTPQLVAGVRARARGGADDAAYSAFLRDSESCLDALVRALEEDDPRQVRQQIGRSRHLLTRLGATSGIAIETPRLRRLVEVAQEHGAAAKGSGAGGGDCGIALCLPGTDVPGMCSAWEAAGIRPLDLSVYSRPEDAP
;
A
#
# COMPACT_ATOMS: atom_id res chain seq x y z
N PRO A 1 17.39 -4.14 2.33
CA PRO A 1 18.58 -4.87 1.86
C PRO A 1 19.79 -3.96 1.97
N ASP A 2 20.89 -4.53 2.52
CA ASP A 2 22.14 -3.80 2.64
C ASP A 2 22.59 -3.37 1.24
N ARG A 3 22.82 -2.05 1.05
CA ARG A 3 23.26 -1.52 -0.25
C ARG A 3 24.59 -2.12 -0.70
N ARG A 4 25.44 -2.55 0.23
CA ARG A 4 26.71 -3.21 -0.08
C ARG A 4 26.47 -4.55 -0.75
N TRP A 5 25.58 -5.37 -0.20
CA TRP A 5 25.23 -6.65 -0.78
C TRP A 5 24.66 -6.50 -2.20
N LEU A 6 23.77 -5.51 -2.42
CA LEU A 6 23.23 -5.23 -3.75
C LEU A 6 24.30 -4.82 -4.76
N HIS A 7 25.32 -4.05 -4.35
CA HIS A 7 26.45 -3.69 -5.22
C HIS A 7 27.34 -4.89 -5.52
N GLU A 8 27.66 -5.70 -4.52
CA GLU A 8 28.52 -6.87 -4.69
C GLU A 8 27.90 -7.94 -5.61
N VAL A 9 26.58 -8.10 -5.56
CA VAL A 9 25.86 -9.14 -6.29
C VAL A 9 25.48 -8.67 -7.71
N ARG A 10 25.19 -7.38 -7.89
CA ARG A 10 24.84 -6.81 -9.21
C ARG A 10 25.95 -7.00 -10.26
N ASP A 11 27.19 -6.93 -9.85
CA ASP A 11 28.34 -6.97 -10.74
C ASP A 11 28.83 -8.40 -11.03
N ARG A 12 28.29 -9.42 -10.35
CA ARG A 12 28.79 -10.81 -10.40
C ARG A 12 27.76 -11.86 -10.80
N ALA A 13 26.47 -11.53 -10.81
CA ALA A 13 25.43 -12.54 -11.02
C ALA A 13 24.42 -12.11 -12.11
N SER A 14 23.90 -13.08 -12.85
CA SER A 14 22.76 -12.84 -13.72
C SER A 14 21.50 -12.53 -12.88
N VAL A 15 20.50 -11.86 -13.49
CA VAL A 15 19.21 -11.62 -12.83
C VAL A 15 18.58 -12.93 -12.35
N GLY A 16 18.74 -14.02 -13.13
CA GLY A 16 18.24 -15.34 -12.76
C GLY A 16 18.91 -15.92 -11.50
N ASP A 17 20.20 -15.69 -11.33
CA ASP A 17 20.94 -16.12 -10.14
C ASP A 17 20.53 -15.28 -8.93
N LEU A 18 20.33 -13.97 -9.11
CA LEU A 18 19.84 -13.06 -8.07
C LEU A 18 18.48 -13.45 -7.52
N VAL A 19 17.54 -13.81 -8.39
CA VAL A 19 16.19 -14.21 -8.00
C VAL A 19 16.19 -15.52 -7.21
N ARG A 20 17.17 -16.42 -7.46
CA ARG A 20 17.31 -17.72 -6.77
C ARG A 20 18.17 -17.64 -5.52
N ALA A 21 19.01 -16.62 -5.38
CA ALA A 21 19.90 -16.47 -4.24
C ALA A 21 19.10 -16.07 -2.98
N PRO A 22 19.51 -16.55 -1.80
CA PRO A 22 18.96 -16.05 -0.54
C PRO A 22 19.37 -14.59 -0.35
N TRP A 23 18.39 -13.71 -0.12
CA TRP A 23 18.63 -12.28 0.12
C TRP A 23 18.77 -12.04 1.62
N PRO A 24 19.89 -11.48 2.10
CA PRO A 24 20.04 -11.10 3.49
C PRO A 24 18.92 -10.16 3.94
N HIS A 25 18.34 -10.44 5.09
CA HIS A 25 17.25 -9.65 5.68
C HIS A 25 15.94 -9.60 4.86
N LEU A 26 15.77 -10.48 3.86
CA LEU A 26 14.50 -10.66 3.17
C LEU A 26 13.82 -11.90 3.73
N LEU A 27 12.69 -11.69 4.38
CA LEU A 27 11.76 -12.76 4.76
C LEU A 27 10.52 -12.63 3.87
N ILE A 28 10.22 -13.70 3.13
CA ILE A 28 8.97 -13.80 2.37
C ILE A 28 8.12 -14.84 3.08
N ARG A 29 7.01 -14.40 3.65
CA ARG A 29 6.02 -15.27 4.27
C ARG A 29 4.74 -15.19 3.46
N ARG A 30 4.19 -16.34 3.09
CA ARG A 30 2.87 -16.41 2.49
C ARG A 30 1.83 -16.20 3.59
N LEU A 31 0.87 -15.35 3.32
CA LEU A 31 -0.38 -15.29 4.07
C LEU A 31 -1.38 -16.17 3.33
N ASP A 32 -2.21 -16.90 4.04
CA ASP A 32 -3.38 -17.53 3.43
C ASP A 32 -4.21 -16.45 2.75
N PRO A 33 -4.78 -16.73 1.56
CA PRO A 33 -5.45 -15.69 0.81
C PRO A 33 -6.48 -15.00 1.70
N PRO A 34 -6.37 -13.67 1.85
CA PRO A 34 -7.32 -12.96 2.68
C PRO A 34 -8.71 -13.14 2.06
N ARG A 35 -9.69 -13.50 2.85
CA ARG A 35 -11.09 -13.54 2.43
C ARG A 35 -11.60 -12.24 1.81
N PRO A 36 -11.10 -11.04 2.22
CA PRO A 36 -11.45 -9.82 1.51
C PRO A 36 -10.88 -9.83 0.09
N SER A 37 -11.74 -9.66 -0.90
CA SER A 37 -11.28 -9.47 -2.28
C SER A 37 -10.64 -8.10 -2.45
N LEU A 38 -9.51 -8.05 -3.18
CA LEU A 38 -8.82 -6.82 -3.53
C LEU A 38 -9.46 -6.19 -4.78
N ARG A 39 -9.71 -4.88 -4.71
CA ARG A 39 -10.02 -4.05 -5.88
C ARG A 39 -9.01 -2.93 -6.00
N VAL A 40 -8.68 -2.59 -7.22
CA VAL A 40 -7.72 -1.51 -7.53
C VAL A 40 -8.40 -0.50 -8.43
N GLY A 41 -8.31 0.77 -8.04
CA GLY A 41 -8.79 1.90 -8.86
C GLY A 41 -7.61 2.74 -9.34
N TRP A 42 -7.55 3.04 -10.64
CA TRP A 42 -6.55 3.93 -11.22
C TRP A 42 -7.09 5.35 -11.37
N THR A 43 -6.34 6.33 -10.87
CA THR A 43 -6.76 7.73 -10.84
C THR A 43 -6.53 8.49 -12.16
N GLY A 44 -5.95 7.83 -13.17
CA GLY A 44 -5.67 8.48 -14.46
C GLY A 44 -4.37 9.29 -14.50
N THR A 45 -3.64 9.40 -13.40
CA THR A 45 -2.41 10.20 -13.32
C THR A 45 -1.29 9.34 -12.73
N PRO A 46 -0.22 9.06 -13.49
CA PRO A 46 0.91 8.29 -12.96
C PRO A 46 1.65 9.06 -11.87
N ALA A 47 2.23 8.34 -10.91
CA ALA A 47 3.05 8.90 -9.85
C ALA A 47 4.48 8.35 -9.88
N SER A 48 5.44 9.19 -9.49
CA SER A 48 6.85 8.80 -9.40
C SER A 48 7.26 8.54 -7.96
N THR A 49 7.22 7.26 -7.55
CA THR A 49 7.67 6.84 -6.22
C THR A 49 9.07 7.34 -5.86
N PRO A 50 10.09 7.26 -6.73
CA PRO A 50 11.43 7.78 -6.40
C PRO A 50 11.44 9.27 -6.08
N GLN A 51 10.68 10.08 -6.83
CA GLN A 51 10.59 11.53 -6.60
C GLN A 51 9.88 11.85 -5.28
N LEU A 52 8.78 11.16 -4.97
CA LEU A 52 8.04 11.34 -3.72
C LEU A 52 8.90 10.97 -2.50
N VAL A 53 9.56 9.82 -2.55
CA VAL A 53 10.46 9.37 -1.46
C VAL A 53 11.65 10.31 -1.30
N ALA A 54 12.26 10.75 -2.39
CA ALA A 54 13.35 11.73 -2.35
C ALA A 54 12.89 13.06 -1.72
N GLY A 55 11.71 13.54 -2.09
CA GLY A 55 11.13 14.77 -1.55
C GLY A 55 10.85 14.67 -0.03
N VAL A 56 10.28 13.58 0.46
CA VAL A 56 10.07 13.34 1.90
C VAL A 56 11.40 13.31 2.64
N ARG A 57 12.36 12.53 2.14
CA ARG A 57 13.69 12.41 2.78
C ARG A 57 14.49 13.71 2.79
N ALA A 58 14.39 14.52 1.75
CA ALA A 58 15.07 15.81 1.69
C ALA A 58 14.56 16.77 2.79
N ARG A 59 13.26 16.73 3.07
CA ARG A 59 12.64 17.56 4.11
C ARG A 59 12.86 17.01 5.52
N ALA A 60 12.90 15.69 5.70
CA ALA A 60 13.17 15.06 6.99
C ALA A 60 14.59 15.29 7.55
N ARG A 61 15.57 15.66 6.69
CA ARG A 61 16.98 15.85 7.07
C ARG A 61 17.29 17.19 7.78
N GLY A 62 16.35 17.81 8.45
CA GLY A 62 16.51 19.17 8.98
C GLY A 62 16.03 19.44 10.39
N GLY A 63 16.14 18.53 11.36
CA GLY A 63 15.81 18.82 12.76
C GLY A 63 14.50 18.22 13.27
N ALA A 64 13.48 19.05 13.61
CA ALA A 64 12.20 18.55 14.17
C ALA A 64 11.46 17.53 13.24
N ASP A 65 11.69 17.60 11.95
CA ASP A 65 11.13 16.68 10.95
C ASP A 65 11.74 15.27 11.01
N ASP A 66 12.97 15.11 11.53
CA ASP A 66 13.60 13.79 11.69
C ASP A 66 12.91 12.97 12.78
N ALA A 67 12.48 13.60 13.88
CA ALA A 67 11.71 12.95 14.93
C ALA A 67 10.32 12.53 14.43
N ALA A 68 9.65 13.37 13.64
CA ALA A 68 8.35 13.08 13.04
C ALA A 68 8.43 11.93 12.01
N TYR A 69 9.48 11.91 11.20
CA TYR A 69 9.74 10.83 10.24
C TYR A 69 10.07 9.51 10.95
N SER A 70 10.89 9.56 12.00
CA SER A 70 11.20 8.38 12.82
C SER A 70 9.95 7.83 13.52
N ALA A 71 9.06 8.68 14.01
CA ALA A 71 7.77 8.28 14.56
C ALA A 71 6.89 7.62 13.49
N PHE A 72 6.82 8.21 12.28
CA PHE A 72 6.09 7.63 11.15
C PHE A 72 6.59 6.21 10.81
N LEU A 73 7.91 5.98 10.81
CA LEU A 73 8.47 4.65 10.52
C LEU A 73 8.04 3.62 11.57
N ARG A 74 8.17 3.94 12.87
CA ARG A 74 7.75 3.04 13.97
C ARG A 74 6.25 2.76 13.94
N ASP A 75 5.44 3.80 13.75
CA ASP A 75 3.99 3.68 13.70
C ASP A 75 3.52 2.88 12.48
N SER A 76 4.22 3.02 11.34
CA SER A 76 3.94 2.25 10.12
C SER A 76 4.29 0.77 10.30
N GLU A 77 5.42 0.45 10.91
CA GLU A 77 5.83 -0.91 11.24
C GLU A 77 4.79 -1.58 12.15
N SER A 78 4.46 -0.93 13.27
CA SER A 78 3.40 -1.41 14.19
C SER A 78 2.04 -1.59 13.51
N CYS A 79 1.69 -0.70 12.57
CA CYS A 79 0.45 -0.80 11.81
C CYS A 79 0.46 -2.01 10.86
N LEU A 80 1.59 -2.26 10.18
CA LEU A 80 1.75 -3.40 9.29
C LEU A 80 1.70 -4.73 10.04
N ASP A 81 2.38 -4.84 11.18
CA ASP A 81 2.34 -6.04 12.03
C ASP A 81 0.91 -6.34 12.51
N ALA A 82 0.17 -5.30 12.90
CA ALA A 82 -1.22 -5.46 13.30
C ALA A 82 -2.12 -5.84 12.12
N LEU A 83 -1.87 -5.31 10.91
CA LEU A 83 -2.62 -5.69 9.71
C LEU A 83 -2.37 -7.14 9.31
N VAL A 84 -1.11 -7.59 9.38
CA VAL A 84 -0.75 -8.98 9.07
C VAL A 84 -1.48 -9.93 10.02
N ARG A 85 -1.44 -9.67 11.34
CA ARG A 85 -2.19 -10.47 12.32
C ARG A 85 -3.68 -10.49 12.04
N ALA A 86 -4.26 -9.33 11.75
CA ALA A 86 -5.69 -9.23 11.46
C ALA A 86 -6.11 -10.03 10.22
N LEU A 87 -5.24 -10.12 9.22
CA LEU A 87 -5.45 -10.96 8.02
C LEU A 87 -5.32 -12.46 8.35
N GLU A 88 -4.37 -12.84 9.20
CA GLU A 88 -4.18 -14.23 9.64
C GLU A 88 -5.32 -14.72 10.54
N GLU A 89 -5.86 -13.83 11.37
CA GLU A 89 -6.97 -14.10 12.29
C GLU A 89 -8.36 -13.95 11.63
N ASP A 90 -8.40 -13.55 10.34
CA ASP A 90 -9.63 -13.26 9.60
C ASP A 90 -10.54 -12.26 10.35
N ASP A 91 -9.94 -11.21 10.93
CA ASP A 91 -10.65 -10.14 11.64
C ASP A 91 -10.90 -8.93 10.74
N PRO A 92 -12.09 -8.83 10.09
CA PRO A 92 -12.40 -7.73 9.18
C PRO A 92 -12.48 -6.37 9.87
N ARG A 93 -12.74 -6.31 11.17
CA ARG A 93 -12.78 -5.05 11.94
C ARG A 93 -11.37 -4.50 12.10
N GLN A 94 -10.44 -5.35 12.50
CA GLN A 94 -9.02 -4.97 12.63
C GLN A 94 -8.41 -4.65 11.27
N VAL A 95 -8.71 -5.42 10.22
CA VAL A 95 -8.28 -5.10 8.84
C VAL A 95 -8.72 -3.68 8.46
N ARG A 96 -10.01 -3.33 8.66
CA ARG A 96 -10.53 -1.99 8.40
C ARG A 96 -9.78 -0.92 9.20
N GLN A 97 -9.58 -1.17 10.49
CA GLN A 97 -8.90 -0.24 11.39
C GLN A 97 -7.46 0.01 10.93
N GLN A 98 -6.69 -1.04 10.60
CA GLN A 98 -5.29 -0.88 10.22
C GLN A 98 -5.11 -0.25 8.83
N ILE A 99 -5.99 -0.54 7.87
CA ILE A 99 -6.00 0.17 6.58
C ILE A 99 -6.28 1.67 6.78
N GLY A 100 -7.26 2.02 7.62
CA GLY A 100 -7.53 3.42 7.99
C GLY A 100 -6.36 4.09 8.70
N ARG A 101 -5.71 3.38 9.64
CA ARG A 101 -4.51 3.86 10.33
C ARG A 101 -3.35 4.10 9.36
N SER A 102 -3.09 3.16 8.45
CA SER A 102 -2.06 3.31 7.42
C SER A 102 -2.32 4.54 6.53
N ARG A 103 -3.57 4.76 6.09
CA ARG A 103 -3.96 5.97 5.35
C ARG A 103 -3.66 7.24 6.16
N HIS A 104 -4.06 7.26 7.44
CA HIS A 104 -3.85 8.41 8.32
C HIS A 104 -2.36 8.74 8.50
N LEU A 105 -1.51 7.73 8.70
CA LEU A 105 -0.06 7.90 8.81
C LEU A 105 0.52 8.55 7.54
N LEU A 106 0.11 8.08 6.36
CA LEU A 106 0.55 8.64 5.08
C LEU A 106 0.05 10.08 4.87
N THR A 107 -1.19 10.37 5.24
CA THR A 107 -1.76 11.74 5.15
C THR A 107 -1.03 12.71 6.07
N ARG A 108 -0.71 12.29 7.29
CA ARG A 108 0.11 13.07 8.23
C ARG A 108 1.52 13.31 7.69
N LEU A 109 2.15 12.27 7.15
CA LEU A 109 3.48 12.41 6.51
C LEU A 109 3.42 13.43 5.36
N GLY A 110 2.37 13.39 4.54
CA GLY A 110 2.15 14.37 3.48
C GLY A 110 2.02 15.79 4.03
N ALA A 111 1.24 15.99 5.07
CA ALA A 111 1.04 17.30 5.70
C ALA A 111 2.33 17.86 6.30
N THR A 112 3.10 17.04 7.04
CA THR A 112 4.36 17.47 7.66
C THR A 112 5.47 17.71 6.63
N SER A 113 5.53 16.91 5.56
CA SER A 113 6.53 17.07 4.50
C SER A 113 6.13 18.07 3.41
N GLY A 114 4.91 18.61 3.41
CA GLY A 114 4.39 19.46 2.33
C GLY A 114 4.31 18.75 0.96
N ILE A 115 4.17 17.42 0.97
CA ILE A 115 4.07 16.59 -0.24
C ILE A 115 2.64 16.05 -0.35
N ALA A 116 2.03 16.21 -1.53
CA ALA A 116 0.68 15.70 -1.80
C ALA A 116 0.69 14.16 -1.96
N ILE A 117 0.80 13.44 -0.83
CA ILE A 117 0.73 11.98 -0.82
C ILE A 117 -0.68 11.51 -1.19
N GLU A 118 -1.73 12.05 -0.56
CA GLU A 118 -3.11 11.79 -0.93
C GLU A 118 -3.64 12.91 -1.81
N THR A 119 -3.72 12.67 -3.12
CA THR A 119 -4.31 13.62 -4.07
C THR A 119 -5.84 13.68 -3.93
N PRO A 120 -6.51 14.74 -4.44
CA PRO A 120 -7.97 14.80 -4.41
C PRO A 120 -8.66 13.58 -5.04
N ARG A 121 -8.11 13.02 -6.13
CA ARG A 121 -8.64 11.80 -6.75
C ARG A 121 -8.44 10.55 -5.89
N LEU A 122 -7.27 10.38 -5.25
CA LEU A 122 -7.06 9.29 -4.30
C LEU A 122 -7.99 9.41 -3.10
N ARG A 123 -8.21 10.62 -2.60
CA ARG A 123 -9.18 10.86 -1.52
C ARG A 123 -10.58 10.44 -1.95
N ARG A 124 -11.04 10.87 -3.13
CA ARG A 124 -12.36 10.48 -3.64
C ARG A 124 -12.50 8.98 -3.84
N LEU A 125 -11.44 8.32 -4.35
CA LEU A 125 -11.40 6.85 -4.45
C LEU A 125 -11.67 6.18 -3.11
N VAL A 126 -10.99 6.65 -2.06
CA VAL A 126 -11.12 6.08 -0.71
C VAL A 126 -12.50 6.37 -0.11
N GLU A 127 -13.01 7.59 -0.26
CA GLU A 127 -14.34 7.97 0.22
C GLU A 127 -15.43 7.09 -0.39
N VAL A 128 -15.45 6.95 -1.72
CA VAL A 128 -16.37 6.06 -2.43
C VAL A 128 -16.26 4.62 -1.93
N ALA A 129 -15.04 4.10 -1.79
CA ALA A 129 -14.85 2.74 -1.28
C ALA A 129 -15.40 2.55 0.14
N GLN A 130 -15.22 3.54 1.01
CA GLN A 130 -15.74 3.52 2.38
C GLN A 130 -17.27 3.64 2.41
N GLU A 131 -17.88 4.48 1.58
CA GLU A 131 -19.33 4.62 1.41
C GLU A 131 -19.98 3.27 1.04
N HIS A 132 -19.27 2.43 0.27
CA HIS A 132 -19.70 1.08 -0.14
C HIS A 132 -19.23 -0.05 0.77
N GLY A 133 -18.64 0.27 1.92
CA GLY A 133 -18.29 -0.72 2.94
C GLY A 133 -16.90 -1.34 2.81
N ALA A 134 -16.04 -0.88 1.90
CA ALA A 134 -14.66 -1.35 1.79
C ALA A 134 -13.70 -0.64 2.76
N ALA A 135 -12.52 -1.23 2.97
CA ALA A 135 -11.38 -0.57 3.62
C ALA A 135 -10.38 -0.16 2.54
N ALA A 136 -10.09 1.14 2.40
CA ALA A 136 -9.33 1.64 1.25
C ALA A 136 -8.23 2.65 1.62
N LYS A 137 -7.20 2.72 0.76
CA LYS A 137 -6.09 3.68 0.85
C LYS A 137 -5.35 3.80 -0.50
N GLY A 138 -4.46 4.73 -0.65
CA GLY A 138 -3.50 4.76 -1.75
C GLY A 138 -2.66 3.48 -1.78
N SER A 139 -2.37 2.93 -2.95
CA SER A 139 -1.69 1.64 -3.10
C SER A 139 -0.22 1.67 -2.65
N GLY A 140 0.47 2.79 -2.87
CA GLY A 140 1.91 2.93 -2.64
C GLY A 140 2.30 4.26 -2.00
N ALA A 141 3.32 4.92 -2.57
CA ALA A 141 3.86 6.19 -2.08
C ALA A 141 2.91 7.39 -2.21
N GLY A 142 1.78 7.22 -2.89
CA GLY A 142 0.82 8.30 -3.16
C GLY A 142 1.18 9.15 -4.37
N GLY A 143 0.70 10.39 -4.39
CA GLY A 143 0.94 11.33 -5.49
C GLY A 143 0.06 11.12 -6.73
N GLY A 144 -0.84 10.16 -6.70
CA GLY A 144 -1.68 9.74 -7.82
C GLY A 144 -1.65 8.22 -7.98
N ASP A 145 -1.61 7.75 -9.24
CA ASP A 145 -1.56 6.34 -9.64
C ASP A 145 -2.78 5.55 -9.13
N CYS A 146 -2.58 4.54 -8.31
CA CYS A 146 -3.64 3.65 -7.88
C CYS A 146 -4.00 3.79 -6.41
N GLY A 147 -5.26 3.51 -6.10
CA GLY A 147 -5.71 3.17 -4.76
C GLY A 147 -6.17 1.71 -4.70
N ILE A 148 -6.14 1.15 -3.51
CA ILE A 148 -6.60 -0.21 -3.21
C ILE A 148 -7.80 -0.16 -2.28
N ALA A 149 -8.72 -1.09 -2.48
CA ALA A 149 -9.84 -1.36 -1.58
C ALA A 149 -9.89 -2.84 -1.23
N LEU A 150 -9.85 -3.15 0.05
CA LEU A 150 -10.13 -4.47 0.58
C LEU A 150 -11.64 -4.57 0.82
N CYS A 151 -12.29 -5.41 0.02
CA CYS A 151 -13.74 -5.64 0.08
C CYS A 151 -14.04 -6.65 1.18
N LEU A 152 -14.45 -6.14 2.31
CA LEU A 152 -14.82 -6.92 3.49
C LEU A 152 -16.25 -7.52 3.34
N PRO A 153 -16.68 -8.44 4.19
CA PRO A 153 -18.05 -8.93 4.17
C PRO A 153 -19.09 -7.79 4.20
N GLY A 154 -20.04 -7.82 3.29
CA GLY A 154 -21.07 -6.78 3.13
C GLY A 154 -20.67 -5.60 2.23
N THR A 155 -19.48 -5.61 1.63
CA THR A 155 -19.09 -4.57 0.65
C THR A 155 -19.92 -4.68 -0.63
N ASP A 156 -20.53 -3.57 -1.06
CA ASP A 156 -21.17 -3.44 -2.37
C ASP A 156 -20.13 -3.16 -3.45
N VAL A 157 -19.50 -4.21 -3.96
CA VAL A 157 -18.44 -4.11 -4.98
C VAL A 157 -18.93 -3.53 -6.30
N PRO A 158 -20.09 -3.96 -6.87
CA PRO A 158 -20.59 -3.40 -8.11
C PRO A 158 -20.89 -1.91 -7.99
N GLY A 159 -21.58 -1.49 -6.94
CA GLY A 159 -21.88 -0.08 -6.67
C GLY A 159 -20.63 0.76 -6.50
N MET A 160 -19.64 0.26 -5.76
CA MET A 160 -18.34 0.91 -5.59
C MET A 160 -17.64 1.14 -6.93
N CYS A 161 -17.55 0.11 -7.78
CA CYS A 161 -16.89 0.22 -9.08
C CYS A 161 -17.60 1.24 -9.98
N SER A 162 -18.94 1.20 -10.05
CA SER A 162 -19.74 2.17 -10.82
C SER A 162 -19.56 3.60 -10.31
N ALA A 163 -19.51 3.79 -8.98
CA ALA A 163 -19.26 5.09 -8.38
C ALA A 163 -17.84 5.61 -8.63
N TRP A 164 -16.84 4.72 -8.66
CA TRP A 164 -15.48 5.06 -9.10
C TRP A 164 -15.45 5.56 -10.53
N GLU A 165 -16.10 4.84 -11.47
CA GLU A 165 -16.18 5.24 -12.88
C GLU A 165 -16.85 6.61 -13.03
N ALA A 166 -17.96 6.84 -12.33
CA ALA A 166 -18.64 8.15 -12.30
C ALA A 166 -17.75 9.28 -11.75
N ALA A 167 -16.80 8.93 -10.85
CA ALA A 167 -15.81 9.88 -10.32
C ALA A 167 -14.54 10.01 -11.20
N GLY A 168 -14.50 9.39 -12.37
CA GLY A 168 -13.35 9.39 -13.29
C GLY A 168 -12.18 8.55 -12.79
N ILE A 169 -12.44 7.55 -11.96
CA ILE A 169 -11.48 6.56 -11.45
C ILE A 169 -11.77 5.24 -12.16
N ARG A 170 -10.79 4.67 -12.82
CA ARG A 170 -10.96 3.43 -13.59
C ARG A 170 -10.71 2.20 -12.69
N PRO A 171 -11.72 1.36 -12.42
CA PRO A 171 -11.50 0.05 -11.81
C PRO A 171 -10.59 -0.79 -12.71
N LEU A 172 -9.61 -1.46 -12.12
CA LEU A 172 -8.75 -2.40 -12.84
C LEU A 172 -9.24 -3.83 -12.57
N ASP A 173 -9.34 -4.61 -13.65
CA ASP A 173 -9.69 -6.02 -13.57
C ASP A 173 -8.45 -6.83 -13.15
N LEU A 174 -8.24 -6.91 -11.85
CA LEU A 174 -7.11 -7.59 -11.23
C LEU A 174 -7.60 -8.56 -10.17
N SER A 175 -6.93 -9.70 -10.08
CA SER A 175 -7.14 -10.68 -9.01
C SER A 175 -5.85 -10.95 -8.25
N VAL A 176 -5.98 -11.36 -7.00
CA VAL A 176 -4.84 -11.87 -6.23
C VAL A 176 -4.45 -13.22 -6.82
N TYR A 177 -3.17 -13.40 -7.14
CA TYR A 177 -2.67 -14.65 -7.68
C TYR A 177 -2.80 -15.77 -6.65
N SER A 178 -3.50 -16.83 -7.04
CA SER A 178 -3.57 -18.10 -6.32
C SER A 178 -2.80 -19.15 -7.10
N ARG A 179 -1.99 -19.98 -6.42
CA ARG A 179 -1.36 -21.11 -7.10
C ARG A 179 -2.43 -22.14 -7.48
N PRO A 180 -2.23 -22.92 -8.57
CA PRO A 180 -3.16 -23.99 -8.96
C PRO A 180 -3.41 -25.02 -7.85
N GLU A 181 -2.46 -25.23 -6.96
CA GLU A 181 -2.55 -26.15 -5.80
C GLU A 181 -3.47 -25.60 -4.68
N ASP A 182 -3.84 -24.34 -4.71
CA ASP A 182 -4.71 -23.67 -3.75
C ASP A 182 -6.13 -23.45 -4.29
N ALA A 183 -6.41 -23.90 -5.52
CA ALA A 183 -7.75 -23.86 -6.08
C ALA A 183 -8.63 -24.93 -5.37
N PRO A 184 -9.86 -24.58 -4.94
CA PRO A 184 -10.76 -25.48 -4.24
C PRO A 184 -11.18 -26.67 -5.13
#